data_a67b7f099ab99ccd3fa7b9ff37e65432
#
_entry.id   a67b7f099ab99ccd3fa7b9ff37e65432
#
_cell.length_a   1.000
_cell.length_b   1.000
_cell.length_c   1.000
_cell.angle_alpha   90.00
_cell.angle_beta   90.00
_cell.angle_gamma   90.00
#
_symmetry.space_group_name_H-M   'P 1'
#
loop_
_entity.id
_entity.type
_entity.pdbx_description
1 polymer ?
#
loop_
_entity_poly.entity_id
_entity_poly.type
_entity_poly.pdbx_seq_one_letter_code
_entity_poly.pdbx_strand_id
1 'polypeptide(L)'
;MKWIGKNVVYPQTSIEMNEQGRVFLSFVVEKDGSISNVKIERGISTDLDREAKRVIQKMPKWIPAESAGKTVRCRARLPINFRLN
;
A
#
# COMPACT_ATOMS: atom_id res chain seq x y z
N MET A 1 5.62 0.21 -8.10
CA MET A 1 4.93 1.38 -8.69
C MET A 1 5.71 2.65 -8.40
N LYS A 2 5.86 3.48 -9.40
CA LYS A 2 6.64 4.71 -9.26
C LYS A 2 6.04 5.67 -8.24
N TRP A 3 4.70 5.78 -8.21
CA TRP A 3 4.04 6.69 -7.27
C TRP A 3 4.38 6.33 -5.82
N ILE A 4 4.33 5.06 -5.48
CA ILE A 4 4.64 4.59 -4.13
C ILE A 4 6.09 4.94 -3.78
N GLY A 5 7.03 4.66 -4.69
CA GLY A 5 8.44 4.95 -4.45
C GLY A 5 8.72 6.42 -4.22
N LYS A 6 7.92 7.32 -4.83
CA LYS A 6 8.08 8.76 -4.66
C LYS A 6 7.42 9.30 -3.40
N ASN A 7 6.44 8.59 -2.86
CA ASN A 7 5.60 9.10 -1.78
C ASN A 7 5.78 8.39 -0.44
N VAL A 8 6.48 7.26 -0.44
CA VAL A 8 6.78 6.56 0.81
C VAL A 8 7.90 7.30 1.54
N VAL A 9 7.71 7.50 2.84
CA VAL A 9 8.70 8.15 3.70
C VAL A 9 9.21 7.11 4.68
N TYR A 10 10.52 6.89 4.68
CA TYR A 10 11.12 5.92 5.59
C TYR A 10 11.10 6.52 7.00
N PRO A 11 10.42 5.90 7.97
CA PRO A 11 10.37 6.45 9.33
C PRO A 11 11.78 6.52 9.94
N GLN A 12 12.08 7.62 10.61
CA GLN A 12 13.41 7.81 11.20
C GLN A 12 13.75 6.72 12.22
N THR A 13 12.79 6.33 13.05
CA THR A 13 13.01 5.25 14.01
C THR A 13 13.34 3.93 13.33
N SER A 14 12.71 3.66 12.19
CA SER A 14 12.98 2.44 11.44
C SER A 14 14.38 2.46 10.83
N ILE A 15 14.83 3.63 10.38
CA ILE A 15 16.21 3.78 9.90
C ILE A 15 17.20 3.47 11.03
N GLU A 16 16.96 4.05 12.20
CA GLU A 16 17.85 3.88 13.35
C GLU A 16 17.88 2.43 13.83
N MET A 17 16.75 1.75 13.73
CA MET A 17 16.66 0.33 14.12
C MET A 17 17.04 -0.62 12.99
N ASN A 18 17.44 -0.09 11.85
CA ASN A 18 17.86 -0.86 10.69
C ASN A 18 16.75 -1.82 10.20
N GLU A 19 15.51 -1.36 10.24
CA GLU A 19 14.37 -2.16 9.82
C GLU A 19 14.20 -2.10 8.32
N GLN A 20 14.15 -3.25 7.66
CA GLN A 20 13.98 -3.36 6.22
C GLN A 20 13.16 -4.58 5.87
N GLY A 21 12.64 -4.60 4.66
CA GLY A 21 11.89 -5.72 4.15
C GLY A 21 10.66 -5.27 3.40
N ARG A 22 9.72 -6.19 3.22
CA ARG A 22 8.48 -5.91 2.51
C ARG A 22 7.30 -5.97 3.45
N VAL A 23 6.45 -4.94 3.35
CA VAL A 23 5.15 -4.95 4.00
C VAL A 23 4.12 -5.33 2.94
N PHE A 24 3.37 -6.40 3.19
CA PHE A 24 2.35 -6.88 2.27
C PHE A 24 1.00 -6.35 2.73
N LEU A 25 0.30 -5.68 1.83
CA LEU A 25 -1.01 -5.10 2.13
C LEU A 25 -2.06 -5.63 1.17
N SER A 26 -3.30 -5.64 1.63
CA SER A 26 -4.45 -5.85 0.77
C SER A 26 -5.40 -4.67 0.94
N PHE A 27 -6.17 -4.42 -0.10
CA PHE A 27 -7.15 -3.34 -0.07
C PHE A 27 -8.22 -3.62 -1.13
N VAL A 28 -9.29 -2.85 -1.07
CA VAL A 28 -10.37 -2.97 -2.04
C VAL A 28 -10.31 -1.76 -2.98
N VAL A 29 -10.36 -2.03 -4.29
CA VAL A 29 -10.54 -0.99 -5.28
C VAL A 29 -12.03 -0.90 -5.55
N GLU A 30 -12.65 0.22 -5.19
CA GLU A 30 -14.08 0.41 -5.32
C GLU A 30 -14.46 0.68 -6.78
N LYS A 31 -15.75 0.67 -7.05
CA LYS A 31 -16.24 0.88 -8.42
C LYS A 31 -15.80 2.21 -9.02
N ASP A 32 -15.58 3.22 -8.19
CA ASP A 32 -15.13 4.53 -8.64
C ASP A 32 -13.61 4.67 -8.64
N GLY A 33 -12.88 3.60 -8.33
CA GLY A 33 -11.42 3.60 -8.29
C GLY A 33 -10.82 4.01 -6.96
N SER A 34 -11.64 4.39 -5.98
CA SER A 34 -11.12 4.73 -4.65
C SER A 34 -10.67 3.48 -3.90
N ILE A 35 -9.83 3.69 -2.90
CA ILE A 35 -9.25 2.60 -2.11
C ILE A 35 -9.97 2.54 -0.76
N SER A 36 -10.32 1.34 -0.33
CA SER A 36 -10.93 1.11 0.98
C SER A 36 -10.42 -0.18 1.59
N ASN A 37 -10.73 -0.41 2.87
CA ASN A 37 -10.40 -1.64 3.60
C ASN A 37 -8.92 -2.01 3.49
N VAL A 38 -8.04 -1.06 3.74
CA VAL A 38 -6.60 -1.30 3.70
C VAL A 38 -6.20 -2.13 4.91
N LYS A 39 -5.56 -3.28 4.65
CA LYS A 39 -5.11 -4.19 5.69
C LYS A 39 -3.64 -4.55 5.53
N ILE A 40 -2.96 -4.69 6.65
CA ILE A 40 -1.61 -5.25 6.66
C ILE A 40 -1.76 -6.78 6.70
N GLU A 41 -1.34 -7.43 5.63
CA GLU A 41 -1.37 -8.90 5.58
C GLU A 41 -0.13 -9.49 6.24
N ARG A 42 1.02 -8.83 6.05
CA ARG A 42 2.27 -9.25 6.63
C ARG A 42 3.13 -8.01 6.86
N GLY A 43 3.46 -7.75 8.11
CA GLY A 43 4.19 -6.55 8.48
C GLY A 43 5.62 -6.82 8.91
N ILE A 44 6.33 -5.74 9.21
CA ILE A 44 7.70 -5.80 9.71
C ILE A 44 7.76 -5.18 11.10
N SER A 45 7.28 -3.95 11.23
CA SER A 45 7.28 -3.23 12.49
C SER A 45 6.11 -2.27 12.48
N THR A 46 5.75 -1.76 13.65
CA THR A 46 4.64 -0.82 13.77
C THR A 46 4.86 0.41 12.89
N ASP A 47 6.07 0.94 12.89
CA ASP A 47 6.36 2.18 12.15
C ASP A 47 6.33 1.95 10.63
N LEU A 48 6.96 0.87 10.15
CA LEU A 48 6.94 0.56 8.72
C LEU A 48 5.53 0.21 8.25
N ASP A 49 4.80 -0.54 9.05
CA ASP A 49 3.43 -0.94 8.72
C ASP A 49 2.52 0.28 8.64
N ARG A 50 2.66 1.20 9.57
CA ARG A 50 1.88 2.45 9.59
C ARG A 50 2.17 3.29 8.35
N GLU A 51 3.44 3.42 7.99
CA GLU A 51 3.80 4.19 6.81
C GLU A 51 3.29 3.53 5.53
N ALA A 52 3.41 2.20 5.43
CA ALA A 52 2.89 1.47 4.28
C ALA A 52 1.38 1.71 4.11
N LYS A 53 0.65 1.62 5.21
CA LYS A 53 -0.80 1.83 5.18
C LYS A 53 -1.13 3.27 4.79
N ARG A 54 -0.40 4.24 5.34
CA ARG A 54 -0.60 5.66 5.02
C ARG A 54 -0.44 5.91 3.52
N VAL A 55 0.60 5.35 2.92
CA VAL A 55 0.88 5.54 1.49
C VAL A 55 -0.25 4.96 0.65
N ILE A 56 -0.69 3.75 0.96
CA ILE A 56 -1.77 3.11 0.20
C ILE A 56 -3.05 3.95 0.31
N GLN A 57 -3.36 4.46 1.49
CA GLN A 57 -4.58 5.24 1.69
C GLN A 57 -4.56 6.58 0.95
N LYS A 58 -3.38 7.06 0.58
CA LYS A 58 -3.22 8.34 -0.14
C LYS A 58 -3.03 8.17 -1.64
N MET A 59 -3.04 6.95 -2.14
CA MET A 59 -2.87 6.73 -3.58
C MET A 59 -3.99 7.42 -4.38
N PRO A 60 -3.66 7.93 -5.59
CA PRO A 60 -4.70 8.42 -6.48
C PRO A 60 -5.63 7.29 -6.90
N LYS A 61 -6.75 7.64 -7.49
CA LYS A 61 -7.72 6.63 -7.89
C LYS A 61 -7.13 5.62 -8.86
N TRP A 62 -7.48 4.38 -8.66
CA TRP A 62 -7.12 3.28 -9.55
C TRP A 62 -8.15 3.15 -10.65
N ILE A 63 -7.77 2.46 -11.73
CA ILE A 63 -8.73 2.08 -12.76
C ILE A 63 -9.51 0.88 -12.20
N PRO A 64 -10.83 1.01 -12.01
CA PRO A 64 -11.61 -0.08 -11.44
C PRO A 64 -11.66 -1.29 -12.38
N ALA A 65 -11.81 -2.48 -11.79
CA ALA A 65 -12.00 -3.69 -12.56
C ALA A 65 -13.36 -3.67 -13.25
N GLU A 66 -13.47 -4.40 -14.36
CA GLU A 66 -14.71 -4.53 -15.10
C GLU A 66 -15.10 -5.99 -15.26
N SER A 67 -16.39 -6.24 -15.19
CA SER A 67 -16.94 -7.57 -15.44
C SER A 67 -18.24 -7.38 -16.22
N ALA A 68 -18.34 -8.03 -17.39
CA ALA A 68 -19.53 -7.92 -18.27
C ALA A 68 -19.87 -6.47 -18.60
N GLY A 69 -18.84 -5.63 -18.83
CA GLY A 69 -19.03 -4.23 -19.21
C GLY A 69 -19.37 -3.29 -18.06
N LYS A 70 -19.34 -3.78 -16.81
CA LYS A 70 -19.65 -2.95 -15.65
C LYS A 70 -18.46 -2.90 -14.71
N THR A 71 -18.26 -1.75 -14.05
CA THR A 71 -17.22 -1.64 -13.03
C THR A 71 -17.64 -2.43 -11.80
N VAL A 72 -16.68 -3.12 -11.19
CA VAL A 72 -16.91 -3.93 -10.00
C VAL A 72 -15.83 -3.64 -8.97
N ARG A 73 -16.17 -3.87 -7.69
CA ARG A 73 -15.18 -3.85 -6.63
C ARG A 73 -14.26 -5.05 -6.79
N CYS A 74 -12.99 -4.87 -6.47
CA CYS A 74 -12.09 -6.02 -6.42
C CYS A 74 -11.06 -5.82 -5.33
N ARG A 75 -10.57 -6.95 -4.82
CA ARG A 75 -9.48 -6.94 -3.85
C ARG A 75 -8.15 -6.94 -4.58
N ALA A 76 -7.24 -6.13 -4.11
CA ALA A 76 -5.89 -6.08 -4.65
C ALA A 76 -4.90 -6.29 -3.53
N ARG A 77 -3.70 -6.73 -3.89
CA ARG A 77 -2.59 -6.92 -2.96
C ARG A 77 -1.34 -6.36 -3.58
N LEU A 78 -0.48 -5.76 -2.76
CA LEU A 78 0.82 -5.37 -3.23
C LEU A 78 1.80 -5.26 -2.07
N PRO A 79 3.09 -5.45 -2.34
CA PRO A 79 4.12 -5.22 -1.33
C PRO A 79 4.67 -3.81 -1.43
N ILE A 80 5.08 -3.26 -0.30
CA ILE A 80 5.87 -2.04 -0.27
C ILE A 80 7.24 -2.41 0.26
N ASN A 81 8.28 -2.11 -0.52
CA ASN A 81 9.65 -2.40 -0.15
C ASN A 81 10.23 -1.27 0.67
N PHE A 82 10.79 -1.63 1.82
CA PHE A 82 11.59 -0.71 2.62
C PHE A 82 13.03 -1.19 2.58
N ARG A 83 13.90 -0.38 2.00
CA ARG A 83 15.31 -0.70 1.84
C ARG A 83 16.18 0.43 2.34
N LEU A 84 17.17 0.06 3.13
CA LEU A 84 18.22 0.99 3.56
C LEU A 84 19.40 0.81 2.62
N ASN A 85 19.38 1.47 1.54
CA ASN A 85 20.35 1.44 0.49
C ASN A 85 21.01 0.24 0.23
#